data_fb86d97ee7cc776ecea50bbfd26468e5
#
_entry.id   fb86d97ee7cc776ecea50bbfd26468e5
#
_cell.length_a   1.000
_cell.length_b   1.000
_cell.length_c   1.000
_cell.angle_alpha   90.00
_cell.angle_beta   90.00
_cell.angle_gamma   90.00
#
_symmetry.space_group_name_H-M   'P 1'
#
loop_
_entity.id
_entity.type
_entity.pdbx_description
1 polymer ?
#
loop_
_entity_poly.entity_id
_entity_poly.type
_entity_poly.pdbx_seq_one_letter_code
_entity_poly.pdbx_strand_id
1 'polypeptide(L)'
;MRATLLAVAALAFLRIVVGMHFFLEGLSHLRDPDWSSAGFRQAAVGPWAEWYRAGLPQTGDWAETLGSPGTKSAADAAAAWKESVVAGWRKLLAERNRLVPLDAAAKTAAEESLAAASGELDDYIAGIADDLTAWRLERERLEATERSPASRQIPFARDRVTKKRRELSAQASGWMGDADAIGRKLVGEWDRSLSPADRLRAERAQQPTALWKADRFVSWSLVTIGACLVLGLLVKFNAMGGACFLASVIASQPFWVAGAQPTYDQWVELAALLAIASLPTGGWSGLDYFLPLNCPMSRWFAGDCKR
;
A
#
# COMPACT_ATOMS: atom_id res chain seq x y z
N MET A 1 -30.07 -12.79 -27.76
CA MET A 1 -30.88 -11.59 -27.44
C MET A 1 -30.37 -10.43 -28.31
N ARG A 2 -31.23 -9.74 -29.01
CA ARG A 2 -30.85 -8.50 -29.71
C ARG A 2 -30.91 -7.37 -28.69
N ALA A 3 -29.75 -6.77 -28.36
CA ALA A 3 -29.72 -5.59 -27.50
C ALA A 3 -30.37 -4.41 -28.21
N THR A 4 -31.18 -3.63 -27.51
CA THR A 4 -31.74 -2.37 -28.03
C THR A 4 -30.63 -1.32 -28.15
N LEU A 5 -30.76 -0.36 -29.08
CA LEU A 5 -29.78 0.72 -29.23
C LEU A 5 -29.54 1.47 -27.92
N LEU A 6 -30.60 1.68 -27.13
CA LEU A 6 -30.50 2.31 -25.83
C LEU A 6 -29.66 1.50 -24.84
N ALA A 7 -29.83 0.18 -24.81
CA ALA A 7 -29.03 -0.68 -23.93
C ALA A 7 -27.54 -0.67 -24.33
N VAL A 8 -27.24 -0.68 -25.63
CA VAL A 8 -25.86 -0.57 -26.14
C VAL A 8 -25.25 0.78 -25.74
N ALA A 9 -25.98 1.88 -25.91
CA ALA A 9 -25.50 3.22 -25.54
C ALA A 9 -25.29 3.35 -24.01
N ALA A 10 -26.21 2.86 -23.20
CA ALA A 10 -26.09 2.88 -21.74
C ALA A 10 -24.89 2.07 -21.24
N LEU A 11 -24.67 0.88 -21.79
CA LEU A 11 -23.53 0.04 -21.42
C LEU A 11 -22.19 0.59 -21.92
N ALA A 12 -22.18 1.23 -23.10
CA ALA A 12 -21.00 1.94 -23.58
C ALA A 12 -20.66 3.13 -22.66
N PHE A 13 -21.66 3.88 -22.26
CA PHE A 13 -21.49 4.99 -21.32
C PHE A 13 -20.98 4.52 -19.96
N LEU A 14 -21.59 3.46 -19.39
CA LEU A 14 -21.14 2.86 -18.13
C LEU A 14 -19.67 2.44 -18.22
N ARG A 15 -19.28 1.76 -19.30
CA ARG A 15 -17.90 1.32 -19.54
C ARG A 15 -16.93 2.50 -19.59
N ILE A 16 -17.30 3.58 -20.29
CA ILE A 16 -16.47 4.79 -20.40
C ILE A 16 -16.32 5.46 -19.04
N VAL A 17 -17.41 5.63 -18.28
CA VAL A 17 -17.36 6.27 -16.96
C VAL A 17 -16.47 5.49 -16.00
N VAL A 18 -16.66 4.17 -15.87
CA VAL A 18 -15.82 3.33 -15.02
C VAL A 18 -14.37 3.34 -15.51
N GLY A 19 -14.16 3.25 -16.82
CA GLY A 19 -12.82 3.34 -17.39
C GLY A 19 -12.13 4.66 -17.11
N MET A 20 -12.85 5.79 -17.21
CA MET A 20 -12.33 7.12 -16.86
C MET A 20 -11.97 7.22 -15.37
N HIS A 21 -12.80 6.67 -14.48
CA HIS A 21 -12.49 6.65 -13.06
C HIS A 21 -11.17 5.93 -12.79
N PHE A 22 -11.01 4.70 -13.26
CA PHE A 22 -9.75 3.94 -13.14
C PHE A 22 -8.55 4.67 -13.75
N PHE A 23 -8.73 5.26 -14.93
CA PHE A 23 -7.67 6.00 -15.61
C PHE A 23 -7.20 7.22 -14.82
N LEU A 24 -8.14 8.04 -14.35
CA LEU A 24 -7.84 9.26 -13.61
C LEU A 24 -7.24 8.94 -12.23
N GLU A 25 -7.75 7.91 -11.55
CA GLU A 25 -7.22 7.44 -10.28
C GLU A 25 -5.77 6.95 -10.44
N GLY A 26 -5.51 6.08 -11.41
CA GLY A 26 -4.15 5.63 -11.69
C GLY A 26 -3.21 6.77 -12.09
N LEU A 27 -3.71 7.76 -12.83
CA LEU A 27 -2.94 8.94 -13.21
C LEU A 27 -2.65 9.85 -12.01
N SER A 28 -3.58 10.00 -11.06
CA SER A 28 -3.35 10.75 -9.83
C SER A 28 -2.24 10.12 -8.99
N HIS A 29 -2.24 8.79 -8.86
CA HIS A 29 -1.19 8.04 -8.19
C HIS A 29 0.19 8.21 -8.84
N LEU A 30 0.25 8.28 -10.17
CA LEU A 30 1.52 8.48 -10.88
C LEU A 30 2.05 9.91 -10.80
N ARG A 31 1.15 10.90 -10.64
CA ARG A 31 1.51 12.33 -10.53
C ARG A 31 1.96 12.71 -9.13
N ASP A 32 1.49 12.01 -8.12
CA ASP A 32 1.88 12.23 -6.74
C ASP A 32 3.10 11.36 -6.41
N PRO A 33 4.31 11.96 -6.26
CA PRO A 33 5.52 11.22 -5.95
C PRO A 33 5.49 10.57 -4.56
N ASP A 34 4.69 11.12 -3.64
CA ASP A 34 4.56 10.66 -2.26
C ASP A 34 3.42 9.66 -2.08
N TRP A 35 2.65 9.41 -3.13
CA TRP A 35 1.57 8.44 -3.07
C TRP A 35 2.07 7.02 -2.76
N SER A 36 1.46 6.38 -1.77
CA SER A 36 1.74 5.00 -1.40
C SER A 36 0.49 4.29 -0.89
N SER A 37 0.37 3.00 -1.22
CA SER A 37 -0.66 2.11 -0.69
C SER A 37 -0.41 1.72 0.78
N ALA A 38 0.67 2.19 1.41
CA ALA A 38 1.04 1.84 2.79
C ALA A 38 -0.11 2.11 3.78
N GLY A 39 -0.71 3.31 3.73
CA GLY A 39 -1.82 3.68 4.60
C GLY A 39 -3.04 2.77 4.43
N PHE A 40 -3.40 2.45 3.19
CA PHE A 40 -4.46 1.51 2.88
C PHE A 40 -4.18 0.11 3.43
N ARG A 41 -2.97 -0.41 3.21
CA ARG A 41 -2.53 -1.72 3.71
C ARG A 41 -2.51 -1.79 5.23
N GLN A 42 -2.04 -0.72 5.87
CA GLN A 42 -2.01 -0.62 7.34
C GLN A 42 -3.41 -0.58 7.94
N ALA A 43 -4.35 0.06 7.27
CA ALA A 43 -5.75 0.15 7.69
C ALA A 43 -6.56 -1.12 7.45
N ALA A 44 -6.00 -2.15 6.79
CA ALA A 44 -6.70 -3.39 6.50
C ALA A 44 -7.17 -4.08 7.79
N VAL A 45 -8.39 -4.63 7.76
CA VAL A 45 -9.03 -5.33 8.87
C VAL A 45 -9.54 -6.71 8.42
N GLY A 46 -9.81 -7.59 9.39
CA GLY A 46 -10.37 -8.91 9.10
C GLY A 46 -9.31 -9.98 8.82
N PRO A 47 -9.71 -11.13 8.25
CA PRO A 47 -8.86 -12.31 8.17
C PRO A 47 -7.64 -12.15 7.25
N TRP A 48 -7.66 -11.20 6.32
CA TRP A 48 -6.58 -10.93 5.37
C TRP A 48 -5.69 -9.75 5.79
N ALA A 49 -5.95 -9.11 6.93
CA ALA A 49 -5.24 -7.92 7.38
C ALA A 49 -3.72 -8.12 7.48
N GLU A 50 -3.27 -9.26 8.03
CA GLU A 50 -1.85 -9.59 8.13
C GLU A 50 -1.19 -9.73 6.75
N TRP A 51 -1.88 -10.34 5.79
CA TRP A 51 -1.38 -10.46 4.43
C TRP A 51 -1.22 -9.09 3.75
N TYR A 52 -2.15 -8.15 3.96
CA TYR A 52 -2.02 -6.77 3.43
C TYR A 52 -0.85 -6.03 4.07
N ARG A 53 -0.62 -6.24 5.36
CA ARG A 53 0.49 -5.61 6.09
C ARG A 53 1.82 -6.27 5.82
N ALA A 54 1.85 -7.53 5.39
CA ALA A 54 3.06 -8.20 4.99
C ALA A 54 3.75 -7.44 3.84
N GLY A 55 5.01 -7.12 4.01
CA GLY A 55 5.78 -6.34 3.03
C GLY A 55 5.65 -4.82 3.14
N LEU A 56 4.93 -4.28 4.15
CA LEU A 56 5.14 -2.91 4.56
C LEU A 56 6.57 -2.78 5.10
N PRO A 57 7.31 -1.70 4.74
CA PRO A 57 8.59 -1.44 5.35
C PRO A 57 8.38 -1.27 6.86
N GLN A 58 9.39 -1.43 7.65
CA GLN A 58 9.52 -1.44 9.13
C GLN A 58 8.28 -1.05 9.98
N THR A 59 7.39 -0.21 9.45
CA THR A 59 6.10 0.16 10.02
C THR A 59 5.12 -1.01 10.15
N GLY A 60 5.29 -2.09 9.38
CA GLY A 60 4.48 -3.31 9.52
C GLY A 60 4.87 -4.14 10.76
N ASP A 61 6.16 -4.21 11.04
CA ASP A 61 6.72 -5.04 12.11
C ASP A 61 6.88 -4.31 13.45
N TRP A 62 6.50 -3.01 13.51
CA TRP A 62 6.58 -2.24 14.75
C TRP A 62 5.80 -2.90 15.90
N ALA A 63 4.69 -3.54 15.57
CA ALA A 63 3.87 -4.27 16.53
C ALA A 63 4.63 -5.43 17.16
N GLU A 64 5.47 -6.10 16.39
CA GLU A 64 6.34 -7.16 16.85
C GLU A 64 7.56 -6.60 17.59
N THR A 65 8.16 -5.54 17.06
CA THR A 65 9.38 -4.96 17.63
C THR A 65 9.11 -4.15 18.91
N LEU A 66 8.10 -3.28 18.91
CA LEU A 66 7.77 -2.43 20.05
C LEU A 66 6.72 -3.04 20.99
N GLY A 67 5.89 -3.91 20.46
CA GLY A 67 4.70 -4.38 21.14
C GLY A 67 4.71 -5.86 21.52
N SER A 68 5.84 -6.57 21.36
CA SER A 68 5.90 -7.98 21.71
C SER A 68 5.51 -8.20 23.18
N PRO A 69 4.43 -8.95 23.45
CA PRO A 69 4.01 -9.18 24.81
C PRO A 69 4.99 -10.11 25.53
N GLY A 70 5.38 -9.77 26.71
CA GLY A 70 5.61 -10.77 27.73
C GLY A 70 7.03 -11.02 28.19
N THR A 71 8.12 -10.61 27.56
CA THR A 71 9.45 -10.96 28.07
C THR A 71 10.48 -9.82 28.05
N LYS A 72 10.27 -8.80 27.22
CA LYS A 72 11.21 -7.67 27.12
C LYS A 72 10.64 -6.43 27.80
N SER A 73 11.47 -5.71 28.54
CA SER A 73 11.10 -4.38 29.05
C SER A 73 10.81 -3.40 27.90
N ALA A 74 10.17 -2.28 28.16
CA ALA A 74 9.97 -1.23 27.17
C ALA A 74 11.31 -0.71 26.63
N ALA A 75 12.31 -0.58 27.52
CA ALA A 75 13.66 -0.18 27.16
C ALA A 75 14.35 -1.16 26.23
N ASP A 76 14.24 -2.49 26.49
CA ASP A 76 14.83 -3.51 25.61
C ASP A 76 14.16 -3.54 24.25
N ALA A 77 12.84 -3.34 24.19
CA ALA A 77 12.10 -3.23 22.92
C ALA A 77 12.54 -2.01 22.13
N ALA A 78 12.68 -0.85 22.78
CA ALA A 78 13.16 0.37 22.16
C ALA A 78 14.61 0.24 21.64
N ALA A 79 15.50 -0.40 22.44
CA ALA A 79 16.86 -0.68 22.02
C ALA A 79 16.93 -1.61 20.79
N ALA A 80 16.11 -2.67 20.76
CA ALA A 80 16.02 -3.57 19.61
C ALA A 80 15.48 -2.85 18.35
N TRP A 81 14.49 -1.97 18.52
CA TRP A 81 13.99 -1.15 17.43
C TRP A 81 15.08 -0.22 16.90
N LYS A 82 15.77 0.53 17.75
CA LYS A 82 16.90 1.37 17.38
C LYS A 82 17.95 0.59 16.58
N GLU A 83 18.36 -0.57 17.11
CA GLU A 83 19.37 -1.42 16.44
C GLU A 83 18.93 -1.79 15.02
N SER A 84 17.66 -2.15 14.84
CA SER A 84 17.08 -2.46 13.53
C SER A 84 17.13 -1.27 12.58
N VAL A 85 16.77 -0.06 13.04
CA VAL A 85 16.78 1.17 12.24
C VAL A 85 18.22 1.52 11.83
N VAL A 86 19.16 1.53 12.77
CA VAL A 86 20.57 1.85 12.50
C VAL A 86 21.22 0.80 11.60
N ALA A 87 20.89 -0.48 11.75
CA ALA A 87 21.35 -1.53 10.84
C ALA A 87 20.83 -1.30 9.41
N GLY A 88 19.59 -0.85 9.26
CA GLY A 88 19.03 -0.42 7.98
C GLY A 88 19.81 0.72 7.33
N TRP A 89 20.15 1.75 8.11
CA TRP A 89 20.96 2.88 7.62
C TRP A 89 22.38 2.46 7.21
N ARG A 90 23.03 1.59 8.00
CA ARG A 90 24.35 1.04 7.65
C ARG A 90 24.32 0.24 6.35
N LYS A 91 23.29 -0.59 6.19
CA LYS A 91 23.08 -1.34 4.95
C LYS A 91 22.88 -0.41 3.76
N LEU A 92 22.08 0.63 3.90
CA LEU A 92 21.86 1.63 2.86
C LEU A 92 23.15 2.34 2.49
N LEU A 93 23.97 2.77 3.47
CA LEU A 93 25.27 3.40 3.20
C LEU A 93 26.20 2.45 2.44
N ALA A 94 26.26 1.19 2.82
CA ALA A 94 27.08 0.18 2.14
C ALA A 94 26.64 -0.02 0.68
N GLU A 95 25.33 -0.10 0.41
CA GLU A 95 24.79 -0.22 -0.94
C GLU A 95 25.05 1.04 -1.78
N ARG A 96 24.92 2.24 -1.20
CA ARG A 96 25.25 3.51 -1.86
C ARG A 96 26.72 3.58 -2.22
N ASN A 97 27.61 3.21 -1.31
CA ASN A 97 29.06 3.17 -1.56
C ASN A 97 29.45 2.13 -2.64
N ARG A 98 28.69 1.05 -2.79
CA ARG A 98 28.87 0.08 -3.87
C ARG A 98 28.53 0.67 -5.25
N LEU A 99 27.50 1.51 -5.32
CA LEU A 99 27.05 2.12 -6.59
C LEU A 99 27.82 3.38 -6.94
N VAL A 100 28.23 4.14 -5.93
CA VAL A 100 29.02 5.36 -6.02
C VAL A 100 30.14 5.25 -4.99
N PRO A 101 31.32 4.73 -5.40
CA PRO A 101 32.45 4.60 -4.49
C PRO A 101 32.87 5.96 -3.92
N LEU A 102 32.83 6.08 -2.61
CA LEU A 102 33.28 7.26 -1.87
C LEU A 102 34.80 7.20 -1.66
N ASP A 103 35.46 8.34 -1.75
CA ASP A 103 36.84 8.46 -1.30
C ASP A 103 36.94 8.33 0.24
N ALA A 104 38.15 8.25 0.76
CA ALA A 104 38.38 8.03 2.19
C ALA A 104 37.78 9.16 3.06
N ALA A 105 37.87 10.41 2.62
CA ALA A 105 37.36 11.56 3.36
C ALA A 105 35.80 11.56 3.36
N ALA A 106 35.18 11.34 2.21
CA ALA A 106 33.71 11.26 2.10
C ALA A 106 33.15 10.07 2.87
N LYS A 107 33.85 8.94 2.91
CA LYS A 107 33.44 7.78 3.70
C LYS A 107 33.48 8.09 5.19
N THR A 108 34.55 8.72 5.70
CA THR A 108 34.62 9.15 7.11
C THR A 108 33.50 10.12 7.45
N ALA A 109 33.24 11.12 6.60
CA ALA A 109 32.16 12.08 6.82
C ALA A 109 30.77 11.41 6.82
N ALA A 110 30.55 10.39 5.95
CA ALA A 110 29.31 9.64 5.93
C ALA A 110 29.12 8.75 7.18
N GLU A 111 30.19 8.19 7.71
CA GLU A 111 30.18 7.43 8.98
C GLU A 111 29.94 8.36 10.18
N GLU A 112 30.52 9.55 10.19
CA GLU A 112 30.28 10.58 11.23
C GLU A 112 28.83 11.04 11.22
N SER A 113 28.25 11.33 10.06
CA SER A 113 26.84 11.71 9.94
C SER A 113 25.90 10.58 10.37
N LEU A 114 26.24 9.31 10.07
CA LEU A 114 25.49 8.15 10.55
C LEU A 114 25.57 8.01 12.09
N ALA A 115 26.74 8.25 12.66
CA ALA A 115 26.89 8.26 14.12
C ALA A 115 26.07 9.37 14.78
N ALA A 116 26.06 10.57 14.19
CA ALA A 116 25.25 11.70 14.64
C ALA A 116 23.73 11.38 14.57
N ALA A 117 23.27 10.82 13.45
CA ALA A 117 21.87 10.40 13.31
C ALA A 117 21.48 9.29 14.29
N SER A 118 22.40 8.36 14.59
CA SER A 118 22.17 7.35 15.63
C SER A 118 22.03 7.97 17.02
N GLY A 119 22.82 9.04 17.32
CA GLY A 119 22.67 9.82 18.56
C GLY A 119 21.34 10.58 18.62
N GLU A 120 20.94 11.25 17.50
CA GLU A 120 19.64 11.92 17.40
C GLU A 120 18.47 10.93 17.64
N LEU A 121 18.59 9.72 17.14
CA LEU A 121 17.60 8.65 17.40
C LEU A 121 17.62 8.19 18.86
N ASP A 122 18.79 8.17 19.53
CA ASP A 122 18.86 7.87 20.97
C ASP A 122 18.14 8.92 21.80
N ASP A 123 18.39 10.18 21.51
CA ASP A 123 17.76 11.30 22.22
C ASP A 123 16.23 11.28 21.98
N TYR A 124 15.82 10.99 20.77
CA TYR A 124 14.41 10.84 20.44
C TYR A 124 13.74 9.67 21.21
N ILE A 125 14.35 8.49 21.24
CA ILE A 125 13.84 7.33 21.98
C ILE A 125 13.80 7.61 23.48
N ALA A 126 14.80 8.28 24.01
CA ALA A 126 14.80 8.70 25.41
C ALA A 126 13.64 9.66 25.73
N GLY A 127 13.33 10.57 24.79
CA GLY A 127 12.21 11.49 24.90
C GLY A 127 10.83 10.85 24.93
N ILE A 128 10.66 9.70 24.26
CA ILE A 128 9.37 8.96 24.21
C ILE A 128 9.31 7.75 25.15
N ALA A 129 10.30 7.55 26.04
CA ALA A 129 10.40 6.34 26.85
C ALA A 129 9.17 6.10 27.75
N ASP A 130 8.67 7.16 28.39
CA ASP A 130 7.48 7.10 29.24
C ASP A 130 6.22 6.80 28.40
N ASP A 131 6.08 7.48 27.26
CA ASP A 131 4.97 7.27 26.34
C ASP A 131 4.97 5.84 25.77
N LEU A 132 6.13 5.31 25.43
CA LEU A 132 6.29 3.93 24.96
C LEU A 132 5.89 2.93 26.05
N THR A 133 6.27 3.19 27.29
CA THR A 133 5.89 2.34 28.43
C THR A 133 4.37 2.36 28.65
N ALA A 134 3.76 3.55 28.64
CA ALA A 134 2.31 3.70 28.75
C ALA A 134 1.57 3.03 27.58
N TRP A 135 2.06 3.21 26.36
CA TRP A 135 1.50 2.59 25.16
C TRP A 135 1.51 1.05 25.21
N ARG A 136 2.60 0.46 25.68
CA ARG A 136 2.70 -1.01 25.85
C ARG A 136 1.69 -1.53 26.85
N LEU A 137 1.54 -0.84 27.99
CA LEU A 137 0.56 -1.20 29.01
C LEU A 137 -0.89 -1.11 28.46
N GLU A 138 -1.19 -0.04 27.73
CA GLU A 138 -2.50 0.12 27.08
C GLU A 138 -2.77 -0.95 26.03
N ARG A 139 -1.74 -1.36 25.31
CA ARG A 139 -1.82 -2.44 24.34
C ARG A 139 -2.11 -3.79 25.01
N GLU A 140 -1.42 -4.12 26.10
CA GLU A 140 -1.69 -5.33 26.87
C GLU A 140 -3.15 -5.36 27.40
N ARG A 141 -3.63 -4.21 27.90
CA ARG A 141 -5.03 -4.06 28.32
C ARG A 141 -6.00 -4.25 27.18
N LEU A 142 -5.68 -3.72 26.01
CA LEU A 142 -6.48 -3.89 24.81
C LEU A 142 -6.57 -5.37 24.42
N GLU A 143 -5.45 -6.08 24.34
CA GLU A 143 -5.38 -7.50 24.02
C GLU A 143 -6.17 -8.36 25.03
N ALA A 144 -6.05 -8.04 26.32
CA ALA A 144 -6.85 -8.71 27.36
C ALA A 144 -8.37 -8.48 27.16
N THR A 145 -8.73 -7.24 26.80
CA THR A 145 -10.14 -6.88 26.50
C THR A 145 -10.65 -7.61 25.28
N GLU A 146 -9.85 -7.73 24.21
CA GLU A 146 -10.21 -8.45 22.97
C GLU A 146 -10.45 -9.94 23.19
N ARG A 147 -9.70 -10.55 24.11
CA ARG A 147 -9.89 -11.96 24.49
C ARG A 147 -11.17 -12.21 25.29
N SER A 148 -11.76 -11.16 25.86
CA SER A 148 -12.96 -11.29 26.68
C SER A 148 -14.20 -11.65 25.84
N PRO A 149 -15.10 -12.51 26.33
CA PRO A 149 -16.34 -12.83 25.61
C PRO A 149 -17.23 -11.62 25.35
N ALA A 150 -17.23 -10.65 26.25
CA ALA A 150 -18.03 -9.43 26.15
C ALA A 150 -17.63 -8.58 24.93
N SER A 151 -16.35 -8.50 24.60
CA SER A 151 -15.86 -7.75 23.44
C SER A 151 -16.32 -8.35 22.11
N ARG A 152 -16.62 -9.66 22.09
CA ARG A 152 -17.09 -10.36 20.90
C ARG A 152 -18.60 -10.28 20.71
N GLN A 153 -19.36 -10.23 21.80
CA GLN A 153 -20.82 -10.31 21.79
C GLN A 153 -21.52 -8.94 21.80
N ILE A 154 -20.87 -7.92 22.39
CA ILE A 154 -21.48 -6.60 22.57
C ILE A 154 -20.96 -5.63 21.50
N PRO A 155 -21.81 -5.10 20.59
CA PRO A 155 -21.38 -4.18 19.52
C PRO A 155 -20.59 -2.99 20.05
N PHE A 156 -21.06 -2.32 21.08
CA PHE A 156 -20.40 -1.17 21.71
C PHE A 156 -19.00 -1.51 22.24
N ALA A 157 -18.80 -2.70 22.80
CA ALA A 157 -17.50 -3.13 23.27
C ALA A 157 -16.51 -3.33 22.11
N ARG A 158 -16.99 -3.88 20.98
CA ARG A 158 -16.20 -4.01 19.74
C ARG A 158 -15.77 -2.66 19.19
N ASP A 159 -16.67 -1.69 19.16
CA ASP A 159 -16.37 -0.34 18.66
C ASP A 159 -15.31 0.34 19.52
N ARG A 160 -15.38 0.21 20.85
CA ARG A 160 -14.35 0.71 21.75
C ARG A 160 -12.97 0.08 21.51
N VAL A 161 -12.94 -1.25 21.37
CA VAL A 161 -11.71 -2.00 21.05
C VAL A 161 -11.11 -1.49 19.75
N THR A 162 -11.94 -1.39 18.70
CA THR A 162 -11.50 -0.92 17.38
C THR A 162 -10.97 0.52 17.44
N LYS A 163 -11.67 1.41 18.14
CA LYS A 163 -11.23 2.80 18.31
C LYS A 163 -9.88 2.86 19.03
N LYS A 164 -9.73 2.14 20.14
CA LYS A 164 -8.49 2.12 20.90
C LYS A 164 -7.33 1.53 20.12
N ARG A 165 -7.57 0.47 19.33
CA ARG A 165 -6.55 -0.11 18.44
C ARG A 165 -6.06 0.92 17.43
N ARG A 166 -6.98 1.70 16.82
CA ARG A 166 -6.61 2.77 15.88
C ARG A 166 -5.78 3.87 16.54
N GLU A 167 -6.14 4.28 17.75
CA GLU A 167 -5.39 5.28 18.51
C GLU A 167 -3.95 4.81 18.76
N LEU A 168 -3.79 3.58 19.27
CA LEU A 168 -2.46 3.01 19.53
C LEU A 168 -1.65 2.81 18.24
N SER A 169 -2.30 2.40 17.16
CA SER A 169 -1.65 2.27 15.85
C SER A 169 -1.19 3.61 15.30
N ALA A 170 -2.01 4.65 15.42
CA ALA A 170 -1.67 6.00 14.97
C ALA A 170 -0.49 6.59 15.77
N GLN A 171 -0.46 6.37 17.10
CA GLN A 171 0.64 6.79 17.94
C GLN A 171 1.97 6.13 17.54
N ALA A 172 1.97 4.81 17.34
CA ALA A 172 3.16 4.10 16.90
C ALA A 172 3.61 4.53 15.49
N SER A 173 2.66 4.78 14.58
CA SER A 173 2.97 5.30 13.24
C SER A 173 3.60 6.69 13.28
N GLY A 174 3.21 7.53 14.26
CA GLY A 174 3.87 8.81 14.51
C GLY A 174 5.36 8.63 14.84
N TRP A 175 5.67 7.77 15.80
CA TRP A 175 7.07 7.48 16.17
C TRP A 175 7.90 6.94 15.02
N MET A 176 7.30 6.07 14.17
CA MET A 176 7.97 5.58 12.96
C MET A 176 8.24 6.72 11.97
N GLY A 177 7.28 7.61 11.79
CA GLY A 177 7.42 8.78 10.92
C GLY A 177 8.54 9.72 11.37
N ASP A 178 8.71 9.91 12.68
CA ASP A 178 9.79 10.73 13.25
C ASP A 178 11.16 10.06 13.03
N ALA A 179 11.29 8.76 13.28
CA ALA A 179 12.51 8.02 12.98
C ALA A 179 12.86 8.05 11.49
N ASP A 180 11.86 7.93 10.61
CA ASP A 180 12.04 8.07 9.16
C ASP A 180 12.47 9.48 8.76
N ALA A 181 12.05 10.53 9.50
CA ALA A 181 12.49 11.89 9.27
C ALA A 181 13.98 12.06 9.56
N ILE A 182 14.48 11.45 10.64
CA ILE A 182 15.92 11.42 10.95
C ILE A 182 16.67 10.71 9.81
N GLY A 183 16.18 9.57 9.35
CA GLY A 183 16.76 8.83 8.23
C GLY A 183 16.78 9.63 6.92
N ARG A 184 15.72 10.37 6.59
CA ARG A 184 15.69 11.25 5.40
C ARG A 184 16.70 12.38 5.51
N LYS A 185 16.85 12.99 6.68
CA LYS A 185 17.86 14.01 6.94
C LYS A 185 19.27 13.46 6.72
N LEU A 186 19.58 12.27 7.26
CA LEU A 186 20.84 11.57 7.08
C LEU A 186 21.14 11.32 5.60
N VAL A 187 20.19 10.81 4.83
CA VAL A 187 20.34 10.60 3.38
C VAL A 187 20.60 11.93 2.66
N GLY A 188 19.89 12.99 3.04
CA GLY A 188 20.10 14.34 2.49
C GLY A 188 21.51 14.88 2.77
N GLU A 189 22.11 14.55 3.91
CA GLU A 189 23.51 14.91 4.21
C GLU A 189 24.49 14.16 3.32
N TRP A 190 24.31 12.87 3.12
CA TRP A 190 25.11 12.07 2.18
C TRP A 190 25.00 12.58 0.74
N ASP A 191 23.83 13.09 0.33
CA ASP A 191 23.61 13.60 -1.02
C ASP A 191 24.28 14.94 -1.28
N ARG A 192 24.58 15.73 -0.23
CA ARG A 192 25.20 17.06 -0.38
C ARG A 192 26.60 17.00 -1.01
N SER A 193 27.32 15.94 -0.74
CA SER A 193 28.71 15.73 -1.27
C SER A 193 28.74 15.13 -2.66
N LEU A 194 27.60 14.65 -3.20
CA LEU A 194 27.52 13.96 -4.47
C LEU A 194 27.22 14.90 -5.65
N SER A 195 27.76 14.59 -6.81
CA SER A 195 27.34 15.21 -8.06
C SER A 195 25.90 14.85 -8.41
N PRO A 196 25.16 15.63 -9.20
CA PRO A 196 23.80 15.29 -9.63
C PRO A 196 23.69 13.91 -10.29
N ALA A 197 24.68 13.51 -11.07
CA ALA A 197 24.71 12.20 -11.72
C ALA A 197 24.93 11.06 -10.71
N ASP A 198 25.76 11.28 -9.70
CA ASP A 198 26.04 10.30 -8.66
C ASP A 198 24.89 10.18 -7.67
N ARG A 199 24.14 11.27 -7.39
CA ARG A 199 22.89 11.19 -6.63
C ARG A 199 21.90 10.24 -7.28
N LEU A 200 21.64 10.39 -8.59
CA LEU A 200 20.78 9.50 -9.35
C LEU A 200 21.24 8.04 -9.32
N ARG A 201 22.55 7.80 -9.25
CA ARG A 201 23.09 6.44 -9.07
C ARG A 201 22.89 5.95 -7.65
N ALA A 202 23.15 6.79 -6.65
CA ALA A 202 22.98 6.46 -5.24
C ALA A 202 21.51 6.21 -4.86
N GLU A 203 20.55 6.92 -5.48
CA GLU A 203 19.11 6.67 -5.31
C GLU A 203 18.73 5.24 -5.69
N ARG A 204 19.46 4.59 -6.60
CA ARG A 204 19.25 3.19 -6.94
C ARG A 204 19.59 2.23 -5.79
N ALA A 205 20.37 2.67 -4.80
CA ALA A 205 20.63 1.90 -3.58
C ALA A 205 19.37 1.79 -2.69
N GLN A 206 18.52 2.81 -2.76
CA GLN A 206 17.19 2.76 -2.19
C GLN A 206 16.22 1.96 -3.08
N GLN A 207 16.72 0.92 -3.75
CA GLN A 207 15.94 0.16 -4.72
C GLN A 207 14.54 -0.11 -4.25
N PRO A 208 13.59 -0.07 -5.18
CA PRO A 208 12.17 -0.10 -4.87
C PRO A 208 11.86 -1.25 -3.93
N THR A 209 11.41 -0.91 -2.74
CA THR A 209 10.86 -1.84 -1.77
C THR A 209 9.76 -2.67 -2.45
N ALA A 210 9.41 -3.81 -1.89
CA ALA A 210 8.27 -4.60 -2.39
C ALA A 210 7.00 -3.73 -2.46
N LEU A 211 6.83 -2.81 -1.49
CA LEU A 211 5.76 -1.82 -1.48
C LEU A 211 5.80 -0.91 -2.70
N TRP A 212 6.93 -0.26 -2.99
CA TRP A 212 7.06 0.63 -4.14
C TRP A 212 6.76 -0.10 -5.47
N LYS A 213 7.26 -1.34 -5.62
CA LYS A 213 6.96 -2.17 -6.81
C LYS A 213 5.47 -2.45 -6.94
N ALA A 214 4.81 -2.76 -5.82
CA ALA A 214 3.37 -2.98 -5.79
C ALA A 214 2.60 -1.70 -6.12
N ASP A 215 3.01 -0.56 -5.55
CA ASP A 215 2.38 0.75 -5.80
C ASP A 215 2.48 1.13 -7.28
N ARG A 216 3.66 0.98 -7.88
CA ARG A 216 3.86 1.22 -9.32
C ARG A 216 3.05 0.25 -10.19
N PHE A 217 3.02 -1.03 -9.82
CA PHE A 217 2.20 -2.02 -10.52
C PHE A 217 0.71 -1.66 -10.46
N VAL A 218 0.19 -1.30 -9.28
CA VAL A 218 -1.20 -0.88 -9.11
C VAL A 218 -1.50 0.36 -9.95
N SER A 219 -0.70 1.41 -9.84
CA SER A 219 -0.92 2.67 -10.57
C SER A 219 -0.95 2.45 -12.09
N TRP A 220 0.03 1.74 -12.64
CA TRP A 220 0.06 1.44 -14.07
C TRP A 220 -1.05 0.49 -14.51
N SER A 221 -1.44 -0.46 -13.65
CA SER A 221 -2.59 -1.35 -13.93
C SER A 221 -3.89 -0.55 -14.02
N LEU A 222 -4.13 0.38 -13.11
CA LEU A 222 -5.31 1.25 -13.14
C LEU A 222 -5.35 2.10 -14.42
N VAL A 223 -4.23 2.74 -14.78
CA VAL A 223 -4.14 3.52 -16.04
C VAL A 223 -4.43 2.63 -17.25
N THR A 224 -3.82 1.46 -17.31
CA THR A 224 -3.96 0.56 -18.46
C THR A 224 -5.38 0.00 -18.57
N ILE A 225 -5.94 -0.51 -17.46
CA ILE A 225 -7.33 -1.01 -17.41
C ILE A 225 -8.28 0.12 -17.79
N GLY A 226 -8.12 1.30 -17.21
CA GLY A 226 -8.96 2.45 -17.48
C GLY A 226 -8.92 2.88 -18.94
N ALA A 227 -7.72 3.06 -19.52
CA ALA A 227 -7.54 3.41 -20.93
C ALA A 227 -8.16 2.34 -21.87
N CYS A 228 -7.92 1.06 -21.61
CA CYS A 228 -8.48 -0.02 -22.40
C CYS A 228 -10.01 -0.07 -22.31
N LEU A 229 -10.59 0.16 -21.15
CA LEU A 229 -12.04 0.25 -20.99
C LEU A 229 -12.63 1.44 -21.75
N VAL A 230 -12.01 2.63 -21.67
CA VAL A 230 -12.47 3.81 -22.42
C VAL A 230 -12.43 3.56 -23.91
N LEU A 231 -11.33 3.04 -24.44
CA LEU A 231 -11.14 2.74 -25.85
C LEU A 231 -11.96 1.52 -26.32
N GLY A 232 -12.44 0.70 -25.40
CA GLY A 232 -13.13 -0.54 -25.74
C GLY A 232 -12.21 -1.61 -26.29
N LEU A 233 -10.99 -1.72 -25.75
CA LEU A 233 -9.95 -2.65 -26.14
C LEU A 233 -9.82 -3.77 -25.09
N LEU A 234 -9.90 -5.05 -25.51
CA LEU A 234 -9.85 -6.22 -24.64
C LEU A 234 -10.78 -6.07 -23.41
N VAL A 235 -12.00 -5.59 -23.66
CA VAL A 235 -12.92 -5.12 -22.62
C VAL A 235 -13.17 -6.18 -21.56
N LYS A 236 -13.44 -7.43 -21.95
CA LYS A 236 -13.73 -8.49 -20.98
C LYS A 236 -12.55 -8.78 -20.07
N PHE A 237 -11.34 -8.80 -20.62
CA PHE A 237 -10.12 -9.04 -19.86
C PHE A 237 -9.86 -7.90 -18.87
N ASN A 238 -9.92 -6.66 -19.34
CA ASN A 238 -9.68 -5.48 -18.48
C ASN A 238 -10.77 -5.30 -17.44
N ALA A 239 -12.04 -5.53 -17.76
CA ALA A 239 -13.13 -5.48 -16.80
C ALA A 239 -12.99 -6.55 -15.71
N MET A 240 -12.55 -7.77 -16.06
CA MET A 240 -12.27 -8.81 -15.08
C MET A 240 -11.06 -8.45 -14.21
N GLY A 241 -9.99 -7.89 -14.79
CA GLY A 241 -8.82 -7.41 -14.06
C GLY A 241 -9.19 -6.34 -13.03
N GLY A 242 -9.99 -5.34 -13.45
CA GLY A 242 -10.52 -4.31 -12.55
C GLY A 242 -11.44 -4.88 -11.47
N ALA A 243 -12.29 -5.86 -11.81
CA ALA A 243 -13.14 -6.55 -10.84
C ALA A 243 -12.32 -7.30 -9.79
N CYS A 244 -11.26 -8.01 -10.18
CA CYS A 244 -10.35 -8.68 -9.24
C CYS A 244 -9.63 -7.67 -8.34
N PHE A 245 -9.21 -6.52 -8.88
CA PHE A 245 -8.60 -5.45 -8.10
C PHE A 245 -9.57 -4.91 -7.04
N LEU A 246 -10.80 -4.54 -7.43
CA LEU A 246 -11.81 -4.05 -6.48
C LEU A 246 -12.22 -5.11 -5.46
N ALA A 247 -12.32 -6.37 -5.85
CA ALA A 247 -12.56 -7.47 -4.91
C ALA A 247 -11.45 -7.56 -3.85
N SER A 248 -10.19 -7.31 -4.23
CA SER A 248 -9.09 -7.24 -3.27
C SER A 248 -9.25 -6.04 -2.32
N VAL A 249 -9.63 -4.87 -2.83
CA VAL A 249 -9.89 -3.68 -1.99
C VAL A 249 -11.02 -3.97 -0.98
N ILE A 250 -12.12 -4.54 -1.42
CA ILE A 250 -13.24 -4.93 -0.55
C ILE A 250 -12.80 -5.98 0.50
N ALA A 251 -11.97 -6.94 0.11
CA ALA A 251 -11.46 -7.96 1.03
C ALA A 251 -10.56 -7.39 2.12
N SER A 252 -9.91 -6.24 1.90
CA SER A 252 -9.15 -5.53 2.94
C SER A 252 -10.02 -4.85 3.98
N GLN A 253 -11.30 -4.57 3.65
CA GLN A 253 -12.27 -3.86 4.48
C GLN A 253 -13.63 -4.59 4.49
N PRO A 254 -13.70 -5.84 4.96
CA PRO A 254 -14.94 -6.62 4.91
C PRO A 254 -16.03 -5.98 5.78
N PHE A 255 -17.21 -5.71 5.21
CA PHE A 255 -18.30 -4.99 5.88
C PHE A 255 -18.83 -5.67 7.16
N TRP A 256 -18.59 -6.98 7.32
CA TRP A 256 -18.97 -7.73 8.52
C TRP A 256 -17.94 -7.67 9.65
N VAL A 257 -16.81 -7.03 9.42
CA VAL A 257 -15.75 -6.87 10.44
C VAL A 257 -15.88 -5.52 11.11
N ALA A 258 -15.89 -5.53 12.45
CA ALA A 258 -15.94 -4.29 13.22
C ALA A 258 -14.71 -3.41 12.91
N GLY A 259 -14.96 -2.14 12.59
CA GLY A 259 -13.92 -1.18 12.26
C GLY A 259 -13.54 -1.14 10.78
N ALA A 260 -14.18 -1.93 9.92
CA ALA A 260 -14.05 -1.78 8.47
C ALA A 260 -14.55 -0.39 8.03
N GLN A 261 -13.84 0.19 7.07
CA GLN A 261 -14.31 1.38 6.38
C GLN A 261 -15.39 1.00 5.37
N PRO A 262 -16.37 1.86 5.10
CA PRO A 262 -17.40 1.59 4.10
C PRO A 262 -16.77 1.50 2.70
N THR A 263 -17.11 0.45 1.96
CA THR A 263 -16.64 0.17 0.59
C THR A 263 -17.80 0.12 -0.40
N TYR A 264 -18.84 0.93 -0.20
CA TYR A 264 -20.05 0.90 -1.03
C TYR A 264 -19.76 1.23 -2.50
N ASP A 265 -18.91 2.22 -2.74
CA ASP A 265 -18.54 2.66 -4.09
C ASP A 265 -17.82 1.52 -4.83
N GLN A 266 -16.91 0.83 -4.16
CA GLN A 266 -16.19 -0.31 -4.70
C GLN A 266 -17.12 -1.48 -5.06
N TRP A 267 -18.17 -1.71 -4.26
CA TRP A 267 -19.18 -2.73 -4.58
C TRP A 267 -19.98 -2.38 -5.84
N VAL A 268 -20.39 -1.11 -6.00
CA VAL A 268 -21.10 -0.64 -7.18
C VAL A 268 -20.24 -0.77 -8.43
N GLU A 269 -18.98 -0.36 -8.36
CA GLU A 269 -18.03 -0.47 -9.47
C GLU A 269 -17.69 -1.93 -9.79
N LEU A 270 -17.53 -2.79 -8.80
CA LEU A 270 -17.35 -4.23 -9.01
C LEU A 270 -18.52 -4.83 -9.77
N ALA A 271 -19.76 -4.52 -9.37
CA ALA A 271 -20.95 -4.98 -10.07
C ALA A 271 -21.02 -4.47 -11.51
N ALA A 272 -20.67 -3.20 -11.73
CA ALA A 272 -20.58 -2.61 -13.06
C ALA A 272 -19.53 -3.30 -13.95
N LEU A 273 -18.33 -3.58 -13.42
CA LEU A 273 -17.28 -4.29 -14.14
C LEU A 273 -17.68 -5.72 -14.49
N LEU A 274 -18.34 -6.44 -13.58
CA LEU A 274 -18.85 -7.79 -13.85
C LEU A 274 -19.94 -7.76 -14.93
N ALA A 275 -20.82 -6.76 -14.93
CA ALA A 275 -21.80 -6.57 -16.00
C ALA A 275 -21.12 -6.29 -17.35
N ILE A 276 -20.11 -5.42 -17.38
CA ILE A 276 -19.32 -5.12 -18.58
C ILE A 276 -18.58 -6.38 -19.09
N ALA A 277 -17.97 -7.15 -18.18
CA ALA A 277 -17.25 -8.39 -18.53
C ALA A 277 -18.17 -9.48 -19.11
N SER A 278 -19.42 -9.56 -18.63
CA SER A 278 -20.39 -10.56 -19.07
C SER A 278 -20.97 -10.30 -20.46
N LEU A 279 -20.89 -9.06 -20.96
CA LEU A 279 -21.51 -8.60 -22.19
C LEU A 279 -20.45 -8.27 -23.25
N PRO A 280 -20.76 -8.41 -24.57
CA PRO A 280 -19.82 -8.10 -25.66
C PRO A 280 -19.75 -6.58 -25.95
N THR A 281 -19.61 -5.76 -24.92
CA THR A 281 -19.67 -4.29 -25.00
C THR A 281 -18.55 -3.70 -25.85
N GLY A 282 -17.37 -4.29 -25.86
CA GLY A 282 -16.24 -3.89 -26.72
C GLY A 282 -16.52 -4.11 -28.22
N GLY A 283 -17.17 -5.23 -28.56
CA GLY A 283 -17.58 -5.52 -29.92
C GLY A 283 -18.77 -4.69 -30.42
N TRP A 284 -19.54 -4.05 -29.54
CA TRP A 284 -20.66 -3.18 -29.93
C TRP A 284 -20.25 -1.74 -30.18
N SER A 285 -19.27 -1.22 -29.43
CA SER A 285 -18.96 0.21 -29.38
C SER A 285 -17.50 0.52 -29.02
N GLY A 286 -16.56 -0.36 -29.37
CA GLY A 286 -15.14 -0.19 -29.02
C GLY A 286 -14.19 -0.69 -30.10
N LEU A 287 -12.89 -0.59 -29.83
CA LEU A 287 -11.84 -1.06 -30.72
C LEU A 287 -11.87 -2.59 -30.94
N ASP A 288 -12.43 -3.35 -29.99
CA ASP A 288 -12.64 -4.79 -30.15
C ASP A 288 -13.48 -5.14 -31.40
N TYR A 289 -14.29 -4.20 -31.90
CA TYR A 289 -15.03 -4.37 -33.14
C TYR A 289 -14.12 -4.52 -34.35
N PHE A 290 -12.99 -3.82 -34.38
CA PHE A 290 -12.04 -3.81 -35.51
C PHE A 290 -10.95 -4.87 -35.39
N LEU A 291 -10.83 -5.52 -34.23
CA LEU A 291 -9.83 -6.57 -34.02
C LEU A 291 -10.44 -7.92 -34.41
N PRO A 292 -10.10 -8.50 -35.58
CA PRO A 292 -10.42 -9.88 -35.89
C PRO A 292 -9.53 -10.77 -35.01
N LEU A 293 -9.95 -11.04 -33.79
CA LEU A 293 -9.23 -11.87 -32.83
C LEU A 293 -9.35 -13.36 -33.30
N ASN A 294 -8.58 -13.71 -34.30
CA ASN A 294 -8.33 -15.10 -34.72
C ASN A 294 -7.43 -15.86 -33.71
N CYS A 295 -7.29 -15.36 -32.49
CA CYS A 295 -6.52 -16.00 -31.44
C CYS A 295 -7.38 -17.04 -30.70
N PRO A 296 -6.88 -18.26 -30.41
CA PRO A 296 -7.66 -19.30 -29.72
C PRO A 296 -8.15 -18.83 -28.32
N MET A 297 -7.49 -17.87 -27.70
CA MET A 297 -7.98 -17.21 -26.48
C MET A 297 -9.24 -16.36 -26.71
N SER A 298 -9.48 -15.87 -27.94
CA SER A 298 -10.68 -15.10 -28.26
C SER A 298 -11.95 -15.97 -28.25
N ARG A 299 -11.86 -17.26 -28.50
CA ARG A 299 -12.99 -18.20 -28.40
C ARG A 299 -13.49 -18.39 -26.96
N TRP A 300 -12.62 -18.22 -25.98
CA TRP A 300 -13.00 -18.27 -24.55
C TRP A 300 -13.74 -17.02 -24.10
N PHE A 301 -13.40 -15.87 -24.71
CA PHE A 301 -13.96 -14.56 -24.35
C PHE A 301 -14.99 -14.02 -25.36
N ALA A 302 -15.02 -14.53 -26.55
CA ALA A 302 -16.03 -14.23 -27.56
C ALA A 302 -17.12 -15.32 -27.47
N GLY A 303 -18.12 -15.13 -26.63
CA GLY A 303 -19.33 -15.91 -26.77
C GLY A 303 -19.86 -15.77 -28.20
N ASP A 304 -20.03 -16.90 -28.88
CA ASP A 304 -20.55 -17.10 -30.22
C ASP A 304 -21.04 -15.84 -30.96
N CYS A 305 -20.18 -15.24 -31.73
CA CYS A 305 -20.56 -14.31 -32.77
C CYS A 305 -20.89 -15.16 -34.02
N LYS A 306 -21.99 -15.89 -34.01
CA LYS A 306 -22.64 -16.32 -35.24
C LYS A 306 -23.34 -15.10 -35.83
N ARG A 307 -22.89 -14.74 -37.04
CA ARG A 307 -23.53 -13.80 -37.98
C ARG A 307 -25.01 -14.10 -38.19
#